data_28dd357497eaac69f5f7149f4b2cf4da
#
_entry.id   28dd357497eaac69f5f7149f4b2cf4da
#
_cell.length_a   1.000
_cell.length_b   1.000
_cell.length_c   1.000
_cell.angle_alpha   90.00
_cell.angle_beta   90.00
_cell.angle_gamma   90.00
#
_symmetry.space_group_name_H-M   'P 1'
#
loop_
_entity.id
_entity.type
_entity.pdbx_description
1 polymer ?
#
loop_
_entity_poly.entity_id
_entity_poly.type
_entity_poly.pdbx_seq_one_letter_code
_entity_poly.pdbx_strand_id
1 'polypeptide(L)'
;TAFLLVFFIAGSGFGLSGCSSKKDNQAGTVGSTEVQSTAVADDMASLVYQGEPYVVINDNNPAFNDADFTTISFESYGELDELGRCTTAFANIGKDIMPTEKRGAIGEVKPTGWQTAKYDNVDGKYLYNRCHLIGYQLTGENANEKNLITGTRYLNVDGMLPFENMVADYIKETNNHVLYRVTPVFSGDNLVASGVHMEAESVEDNGDGILFNVYCFNAQPGIAIDYATGDSHQDDSIVADASKSTTAAEANVQTYVLNTNTKKFHKESCNSAKSMDAS
;
A
#
# COMPACT_ATOMS: atom_id res chain seq x y z
N THR A 1 -33.38 54.77 18.62
CA THR A 1 -34.51 54.71 19.55
C THR A 1 -34.67 53.33 20.06
N ALA A 2 -34.50 53.18 21.35
CA ALA A 2 -34.56 51.99 22.18
C ALA A 2 -35.96 51.38 22.26
N PHE A 3 -36.11 50.15 22.56
CA PHE A 3 -36.83 49.67 23.72
C PHE A 3 -36.50 48.21 24.07
N LEU A 4 -36.10 48.08 25.31
CA LEU A 4 -35.86 46.91 26.13
C LEU A 4 -37.22 46.44 26.70
N LEU A 5 -37.47 45.13 26.75
CA LEU A 5 -38.40 44.57 27.72
C LEU A 5 -37.97 43.20 28.21
N VAL A 6 -37.68 43.16 29.50
CA VAL A 6 -37.42 42.00 30.36
C VAL A 6 -38.75 41.53 30.93
N PHE A 7 -38.98 40.20 30.99
CA PHE A 7 -39.95 39.63 31.94
C PHE A 7 -39.36 38.38 32.59
N PHE A 8 -39.19 38.51 33.91
CA PHE A 8 -39.00 37.43 34.88
C PHE A 8 -40.36 36.91 35.31
N ILE A 9 -40.53 35.59 35.40
CA ILE A 9 -41.46 35.00 36.36
C ILE A 9 -40.80 33.73 36.93
N ALA A 10 -40.66 33.74 38.25
CA ALA A 10 -40.30 32.61 39.09
C ALA A 10 -41.56 31.86 39.52
N GLY A 11 -41.47 30.59 39.71
CA GLY A 11 -42.54 29.78 40.29
C GLY A 11 -42.05 28.43 40.76
N SER A 12 -42.01 28.28 42.04
CA SER A 12 -41.51 27.20 42.88
C SER A 12 -42.42 25.96 42.85
N GLY A 13 -41.83 24.75 42.98
CA GLY A 13 -42.31 23.91 44.05
C GLY A 13 -42.59 22.44 43.73
N PHE A 14 -41.96 21.63 44.54
CA PHE A 14 -42.30 20.28 45.03
C PHE A 14 -41.97 19.05 44.19
N GLY A 15 -41.12 18.29 44.82
CA GLY A 15 -40.54 17.03 44.51
C GLY A 15 -41.44 15.82 44.77
N LEU A 16 -40.96 14.70 44.29
CA LEU A 16 -41.03 13.39 44.96
C LEU A 16 -40.06 12.40 44.33
N SER A 17 -39.46 11.66 45.20
CA SER A 17 -38.50 10.55 45.02
C SER A 17 -38.94 9.49 44.03
N GLY A 18 -37.92 8.92 43.30
CA GLY A 18 -38.08 7.68 42.57
C GLY A 18 -36.74 7.16 42.03
N CYS A 19 -36.25 6.12 42.60
CA CYS A 19 -35.03 5.35 42.43
C CYS A 19 -34.39 5.30 41.02
N SER A 20 -33.10 5.54 41.02
CA SER A 20 -31.99 4.74 40.54
C SER A 20 -32.15 3.94 39.22
N SER A 21 -31.46 4.39 38.19
CA SER A 21 -30.61 3.54 37.34
C SER A 21 -29.53 4.42 36.72
N LYS A 22 -28.32 4.29 37.19
CA LYS A 22 -27.12 4.81 36.54
C LYS A 22 -27.02 4.19 35.15
N LYS A 23 -27.14 4.94 34.09
CA LYS A 23 -26.54 4.66 32.78
C LYS A 23 -25.23 5.44 32.74
N ASP A 24 -24.14 4.73 32.92
CA ASP A 24 -22.83 5.23 32.59
C ASP A 24 -22.79 5.53 31.09
N ASN A 25 -22.71 6.79 30.74
CA ASN A 25 -22.27 7.25 29.43
C ASN A 25 -20.75 6.99 29.39
N GLN A 26 -20.37 5.83 28.88
CA GLN A 26 -19.02 5.61 28.44
C GLN A 26 -18.84 6.36 27.12
N ALA A 27 -18.07 7.43 27.16
CA ALA A 27 -17.52 8.06 25.97
C ALA A 27 -16.76 6.99 25.20
N GLY A 28 -17.21 6.69 23.98
CA GLY A 28 -16.53 5.79 23.07
C GLY A 28 -15.15 6.35 22.77
N THR A 29 -14.14 5.66 23.21
CA THR A 29 -12.74 5.92 22.89
C THR A 29 -12.55 5.64 21.40
N VAL A 30 -12.31 6.68 20.63
CA VAL A 30 -11.78 6.60 19.27
C VAL A 30 -10.32 6.17 19.44
N GLY A 31 -10.06 4.88 19.37
CA GLY A 31 -8.71 4.37 19.60
C GLY A 31 -8.61 2.88 19.29
N SER A 32 -8.73 2.48 18.03
CA SER A 32 -8.34 1.12 17.64
C SER A 32 -7.71 0.99 16.25
N THR A 33 -7.72 2.04 15.44
CA THR A 33 -7.18 1.95 14.07
C THR A 33 -5.65 2.01 14.03
N GLU A 34 -5.02 2.79 14.91
CA GLU A 34 -3.55 2.88 14.96
C GLU A 34 -2.89 1.62 15.55
N VAL A 35 -3.49 1.00 16.56
CA VAL A 35 -2.91 -0.18 17.22
C VAL A 35 -2.94 -1.40 16.30
N GLN A 36 -3.96 -1.53 15.46
CA GLN A 36 -4.06 -2.64 14.51
C GLN A 36 -3.10 -2.46 13.33
N SER A 37 -2.90 -1.22 12.88
CA SER A 37 -1.94 -0.89 11.82
C SER A 37 -0.49 -1.18 12.23
N THR A 38 -0.10 -0.83 13.45
CA THR A 38 1.27 -1.09 13.94
C THR A 38 1.56 -2.59 14.13
N ALA A 39 0.60 -3.36 14.64
CA ALA A 39 0.77 -4.80 14.82
C ALA A 39 0.92 -5.54 13.48
N VAL A 40 0.20 -5.14 12.44
CA VAL A 40 0.32 -5.73 11.09
C VAL A 40 1.65 -5.33 10.45
N ALA A 41 2.12 -4.10 10.64
CA ALA A 41 3.40 -3.65 10.11
C ALA A 41 4.59 -4.37 10.77
N ASP A 42 4.54 -4.59 12.10
CA ASP A 42 5.57 -5.34 12.82
C ASP A 42 5.64 -6.81 12.39
N ASP A 43 4.49 -7.43 12.07
CA ASP A 43 4.43 -8.79 11.52
C ASP A 43 5.05 -8.84 10.12
N MET A 44 4.73 -7.89 9.24
CA MET A 44 5.32 -7.82 7.90
C MET A 44 6.83 -7.53 7.92
N ALA A 45 7.33 -6.73 8.87
CA ALA A 45 8.76 -6.47 9.02
C ALA A 45 9.56 -7.72 9.39
N SER A 46 8.90 -8.77 9.89
CA SER A 46 9.49 -10.08 10.20
C SER A 46 9.58 -11.02 9.00
N LEU A 47 8.93 -10.68 7.87
CA LEU A 47 8.96 -11.50 6.66
C LEU A 47 10.36 -11.54 6.07
N VAL A 48 10.81 -12.74 5.70
CA VAL A 48 12.13 -12.98 5.13
C VAL A 48 12.00 -13.29 3.65
N TYR A 49 12.79 -12.60 2.82
CA TYR A 49 12.90 -12.88 1.40
C TYR A 49 13.38 -14.32 1.16
N GLN A 50 12.65 -15.08 0.34
CA GLN A 50 12.93 -16.48 0.00
C GLN A 50 13.00 -16.73 -1.50
N GLY A 51 13.20 -15.67 -2.30
CA GLY A 51 13.35 -15.78 -3.74
C GLY A 51 12.21 -15.23 -4.56
N GLU A 52 11.01 -15.13 -4.00
CA GLU A 52 9.85 -14.54 -4.68
C GLU A 52 9.81 -13.03 -4.43
N PRO A 53 9.45 -12.20 -5.45
CA PRO A 53 9.45 -10.75 -5.32
C PRO A 53 8.38 -10.23 -4.34
N TYR A 54 7.34 -11.00 -4.09
CA TYR A 54 6.26 -10.64 -3.18
C TYR A 54 5.62 -11.87 -2.53
N VAL A 55 4.87 -11.63 -1.47
CA VAL A 55 3.97 -12.61 -0.86
C VAL A 55 2.57 -12.02 -0.71
N VAL A 56 1.56 -12.88 -0.77
CA VAL A 56 0.16 -12.48 -0.55
C VAL A 56 -0.09 -12.32 0.95
N ILE A 57 -0.77 -11.24 1.32
CA ILE A 57 -1.13 -10.90 2.70
C ILE A 57 -2.66 -11.01 2.85
N ASN A 58 -3.12 -11.44 4.04
CA ASN A 58 -4.53 -11.46 4.42
C ASN A 58 -5.45 -12.12 3.37
N ASP A 59 -5.05 -13.30 2.86
CA ASP A 59 -5.78 -14.00 1.79
C ASP A 59 -6.12 -13.12 0.57
N ASN A 60 -5.25 -12.18 0.25
CA ASN A 60 -5.39 -11.20 -0.82
C ASN A 60 -6.53 -10.19 -0.62
N ASN A 61 -7.03 -10.01 0.60
CA ASN A 61 -8.09 -9.05 0.90
C ASN A 61 -7.49 -7.74 1.44
N PRO A 62 -7.69 -6.61 0.74
CA PRO A 62 -7.31 -5.29 1.23
C PRO A 62 -8.06 -4.91 2.51
N ALA A 63 -7.46 -4.03 3.32
CA ALA A 63 -8.05 -3.53 4.55
C ALA A 63 -8.52 -2.08 4.41
N PHE A 64 -9.34 -1.80 3.39
CA PHE A 64 -10.01 -0.51 3.22
C PHE A 64 -11.25 -0.41 4.10
N ASN A 65 -11.61 0.81 4.53
CA ASN A 65 -12.87 1.07 5.22
C ASN A 65 -13.97 1.39 4.19
N ASP A 66 -15.22 1.09 4.50
CA ASP A 66 -16.36 1.42 3.63
C ASP A 66 -16.40 2.91 3.25
N ALA A 67 -15.92 3.79 4.14
CA ALA A 67 -15.87 5.23 3.90
C ALA A 67 -14.79 5.68 2.91
N ASP A 68 -13.82 4.82 2.59
CA ASP A 68 -12.76 5.11 1.62
C ASP A 68 -13.26 4.97 0.17
N PHE A 69 -14.33 4.18 -0.03
CA PHE A 69 -14.87 3.92 -1.37
C PHE A 69 -15.63 5.12 -1.92
N THR A 70 -15.12 5.68 -3.00
CA THR A 70 -15.68 6.85 -3.69
C THR A 70 -15.35 6.80 -5.19
N THR A 71 -16.15 7.44 -6.00
CA THR A 71 -15.87 7.67 -7.43
C THR A 71 -15.26 9.05 -7.69
N ILE A 72 -14.70 9.69 -6.66
CA ILE A 72 -13.97 10.95 -6.76
C ILE A 72 -12.49 10.63 -6.61
N SER A 73 -11.69 10.97 -7.62
CA SER A 73 -10.25 10.76 -7.59
C SER A 73 -9.60 11.63 -6.51
N PHE A 74 -8.63 11.06 -5.81
CA PHE A 74 -7.76 11.79 -4.88
C PHE A 74 -6.41 11.09 -4.78
N GLU A 75 -5.42 11.83 -4.29
CA GLU A 75 -4.13 11.31 -3.84
C GLU A 75 -3.71 11.98 -2.53
N SER A 76 -3.05 11.23 -1.69
CA SER A 76 -2.58 11.69 -0.38
C SER A 76 -1.27 11.00 -0.03
N TYR A 77 -0.33 11.78 0.44
CA TYR A 77 1.00 11.31 0.87
C TYR A 77 1.19 11.70 2.32
N GLY A 78 1.38 10.71 3.19
CA GLY A 78 1.60 10.94 4.61
C GLY A 78 2.85 11.77 4.87
N GLU A 79 2.89 12.46 6.01
CA GLU A 79 4.08 13.20 6.41
C GLU A 79 5.25 12.24 6.62
N LEU A 80 6.46 12.71 6.35
CA LEU A 80 7.66 11.96 6.69
C LEU A 80 7.72 11.75 8.21
N ASP A 81 8.19 10.59 8.63
CA ASP A 81 8.36 10.31 10.06
C ASP A 81 9.56 11.09 10.66
N GLU A 82 9.82 10.87 11.96
CA GLU A 82 10.90 11.56 12.69
C GLU A 82 12.30 11.27 12.12
N LEU A 83 12.48 10.17 11.38
CA LEU A 83 13.71 9.80 10.69
C LEU A 83 13.75 10.30 9.24
N GLY A 84 12.72 11.01 8.78
CA GLY A 84 12.58 11.49 7.40
C GLY A 84 12.18 10.40 6.40
N ARG A 85 11.62 9.27 6.87
CA ARG A 85 11.19 8.16 6.04
C ARG A 85 9.76 8.40 5.54
N CYS A 86 9.46 7.93 4.33
CA CYS A 86 8.08 7.93 3.82
C CYS A 86 7.16 7.08 4.70
N THR A 87 5.94 7.55 4.83
CA THR A 87 4.84 6.80 5.44
C THR A 87 3.88 6.31 4.35
N THR A 88 2.59 6.19 4.64
CA THR A 88 1.61 5.66 3.68
C THR A 88 1.32 6.65 2.56
N ALA A 89 1.32 6.17 1.31
CA ALA A 89 0.74 6.84 0.16
C ALA A 89 -0.62 6.18 -0.16
N PHE A 90 -1.67 6.99 -0.34
CA PHE A 90 -3.03 6.51 -0.54
C PHE A 90 -3.74 7.32 -1.61
N ALA A 91 -4.38 6.65 -2.55
CA ALA A 91 -5.12 7.30 -3.63
C ALA A 91 -6.39 6.52 -4.00
N ASN A 92 -7.37 7.24 -4.51
CA ASN A 92 -8.42 6.68 -5.35
C ASN A 92 -8.13 7.11 -6.78
N ILE A 93 -7.60 6.19 -7.57
CA ILE A 93 -7.02 6.50 -8.87
C ILE A 93 -8.11 6.40 -9.94
N GLY A 94 -8.51 7.54 -10.48
CA GLY A 94 -9.32 7.63 -11.68
C GLY A 94 -8.48 8.10 -12.86
N LYS A 95 -9.04 7.99 -14.06
CA LYS A 95 -8.34 8.39 -15.29
C LYS A 95 -7.98 9.87 -15.35
N ASP A 96 -8.70 10.70 -14.63
CA ASP A 96 -8.55 12.15 -14.57
C ASP A 96 -7.26 12.62 -13.88
N ILE A 97 -6.72 11.80 -12.96
CA ILE A 97 -5.44 12.09 -12.29
C ILE A 97 -4.24 11.34 -12.89
N MET A 98 -4.47 10.47 -13.87
CA MET A 98 -3.36 9.81 -14.58
C MET A 98 -2.55 10.82 -15.40
N PRO A 99 -1.21 10.61 -15.57
CA PRO A 99 -0.35 11.58 -16.24
C PRO A 99 -0.74 11.78 -17.70
N THR A 100 -0.79 13.05 -18.12
CA THR A 100 -0.93 13.46 -19.51
C THR A 100 0.40 13.91 -20.11
N GLU A 101 1.42 14.09 -19.28
CA GLU A 101 2.74 14.55 -19.66
C GLU A 101 3.81 13.46 -19.46
N LYS A 102 4.98 13.67 -20.05
CA LYS A 102 6.11 12.77 -19.83
C LYS A 102 6.71 12.97 -18.45
N ARG A 103 7.12 11.85 -17.82
CA ARG A 103 7.83 11.84 -16.55
C ARG A 103 9.05 12.75 -16.58
N GLY A 104 9.16 13.61 -15.57
CA GLY A 104 10.32 14.48 -15.34
C GLY A 104 11.48 13.76 -14.64
N ALA A 105 12.58 14.49 -14.44
CA ALA A 105 13.70 14.00 -13.64
C ALA A 105 13.35 13.98 -12.15
N ILE A 106 13.83 12.97 -11.43
CA ILE A 106 13.65 12.81 -9.99
C ILE A 106 14.97 12.66 -9.24
N GLY A 107 16.10 12.90 -9.93
CA GLY A 107 17.44 12.66 -9.41
C GLY A 107 17.83 13.51 -8.20
N GLU A 108 17.15 14.61 -7.95
CA GLU A 108 17.43 15.53 -6.84
C GLU A 108 16.90 14.99 -5.50
N VAL A 109 15.85 14.19 -5.53
CA VAL A 109 15.31 13.57 -4.31
C VAL A 109 16.25 12.45 -3.87
N LYS A 110 16.64 12.48 -2.60
CA LYS A 110 17.44 11.43 -1.97
C LYS A 110 16.67 10.87 -0.78
N PRO A 111 15.94 9.75 -0.99
CA PRO A 111 15.25 9.10 0.10
C PRO A 111 16.22 8.64 1.20
N THR A 112 15.70 8.33 2.39
CA THR A 112 16.53 7.82 3.49
C THR A 112 17.30 6.57 3.07
N GLY A 113 18.53 6.41 3.57
CA GLY A 113 19.40 5.29 3.23
C GLY A 113 19.87 5.24 1.77
N TRP A 114 19.76 6.36 1.01
CA TRP A 114 20.19 6.39 -0.38
C TRP A 114 21.69 6.23 -0.55
N GLN A 115 22.09 5.18 -1.29
CA GLN A 115 23.45 4.93 -1.72
C GLN A 115 23.51 4.81 -3.25
N THR A 116 24.70 5.12 -3.83
CA THR A 116 24.95 4.88 -5.25
C THR A 116 25.79 3.62 -5.38
N ALA A 117 25.12 2.47 -5.38
CA ALA A 117 25.76 1.16 -5.50
C ALA A 117 25.55 0.56 -6.90
N LYS A 118 26.58 -0.11 -7.43
CA LYS A 118 26.53 -0.75 -8.74
C LYS A 118 27.05 -2.20 -8.65
N TYR A 119 26.33 -3.09 -9.32
CA TYR A 119 26.66 -4.51 -9.41
C TYR A 119 26.42 -5.02 -10.82
N ASP A 120 27.30 -5.90 -11.32
CA ASP A 120 27.19 -6.44 -12.68
C ASP A 120 26.02 -7.41 -12.86
N ASN A 121 25.57 -8.04 -11.77
CA ASN A 121 24.42 -8.95 -11.73
C ASN A 121 23.06 -8.25 -11.54
N VAL A 122 23.03 -6.92 -11.46
CA VAL A 122 21.79 -6.13 -11.36
C VAL A 122 21.43 -5.56 -12.73
N ASP A 123 20.17 -5.69 -13.16
CA ASP A 123 19.68 -5.08 -14.39
C ASP A 123 19.88 -3.56 -14.38
N GLY A 124 20.49 -3.01 -15.41
CA GLY A 124 20.89 -1.60 -15.45
C GLY A 124 22.03 -1.23 -14.51
N LYS A 125 22.61 -2.20 -13.80
CA LYS A 125 23.77 -2.13 -12.89
C LYS A 125 23.57 -1.33 -11.61
N TYR A 126 22.58 -0.45 -11.52
CA TYR A 126 22.30 0.32 -10.30
C TYR A 126 21.38 -0.46 -9.38
N LEU A 127 21.87 -0.76 -8.14
CA LEU A 127 21.10 -1.47 -7.13
C LEU A 127 19.83 -0.71 -6.77
N TYR A 128 19.98 0.58 -6.45
CA TYR A 128 18.88 1.38 -5.97
C TYR A 128 18.26 2.26 -7.04
N ASN A 129 16.93 2.31 -6.99
CA ASN A 129 16.07 3.23 -7.72
C ASN A 129 15.40 4.17 -6.72
N ARG A 130 15.08 5.37 -7.13
CA ARG A 130 14.09 6.21 -6.45
C ARG A 130 12.73 5.61 -6.78
N CYS A 131 12.29 4.71 -5.91
CA CYS A 131 11.09 3.91 -6.12
C CYS A 131 9.89 4.73 -5.66
N HIS A 132 8.95 4.99 -6.56
CA HIS A 132 7.68 5.59 -6.19
C HIS A 132 6.85 4.59 -5.38
N LEU A 133 6.17 5.07 -4.33
CA LEU A 133 5.13 4.30 -3.65
C LEU A 133 3.90 4.19 -4.55
N ILE A 134 3.41 5.31 -5.06
CA ILE A 134 2.41 5.34 -6.15
C ILE A 134 3.14 5.73 -7.43
N GLY A 135 3.19 4.80 -8.40
CA GLY A 135 3.93 4.99 -9.64
C GLY A 135 3.46 6.19 -10.44
N TYR A 136 4.40 6.88 -11.11
CA TYR A 136 4.11 8.03 -11.97
C TYR A 136 2.96 7.77 -12.97
N GLN A 137 2.89 6.56 -13.51
CA GLN A 137 1.85 6.17 -14.46
C GLN A 137 0.42 6.19 -13.90
N LEU A 138 0.27 6.25 -12.57
CA LEU A 138 -1.01 6.17 -11.87
C LEU A 138 -1.57 7.55 -11.51
N THR A 139 -0.73 8.45 -10.98
CA THR A 139 -1.19 9.78 -10.51
C THR A 139 -0.41 10.95 -11.11
N GLY A 140 0.64 10.69 -11.90
CA GLY A 140 1.46 11.77 -12.46
C GLY A 140 2.38 12.45 -11.44
N GLU A 141 2.37 12.02 -10.17
CA GLU A 141 3.23 12.58 -9.12
C GLU A 141 4.70 12.24 -9.39
N ASN A 142 5.57 13.25 -9.52
CA ASN A 142 6.92 13.04 -10.04
C ASN A 142 8.01 13.04 -8.96
N ALA A 143 8.40 14.21 -8.46
CA ALA A 143 9.56 14.39 -7.58
C ALA A 143 9.13 14.70 -6.13
N ASN A 144 8.11 14.03 -5.65
CA ASN A 144 7.61 14.19 -4.29
C ASN A 144 8.43 13.33 -3.33
N GLU A 145 9.08 13.96 -2.35
CA GLU A 145 9.89 13.25 -1.35
C GLU A 145 9.06 12.31 -0.46
N LYS A 146 7.75 12.57 -0.31
CA LYS A 146 6.82 11.72 0.46
C LYS A 146 6.34 10.48 -0.32
N ASN A 147 6.70 10.41 -1.61
CA ASN A 147 6.33 9.32 -2.51
C ASN A 147 7.53 8.53 -3.03
N LEU A 148 8.75 8.81 -2.56
CA LEU A 148 9.98 8.20 -3.07
C LEU A 148 10.76 7.53 -1.95
N ILE A 149 11.04 6.23 -2.10
CA ILE A 149 11.88 5.45 -1.18
C ILE A 149 13.15 4.96 -1.89
N THR A 150 14.15 4.57 -1.10
CA THR A 150 15.30 3.80 -1.58
C THR A 150 14.86 2.36 -1.81
N GLY A 151 14.49 2.05 -3.04
CA GLY A 151 14.05 0.71 -3.45
C GLY A 151 15.08 0.03 -4.36
N THR A 152 15.22 -1.27 -4.25
CA THR A 152 16.08 -2.05 -5.16
C THR A 152 15.50 -2.06 -6.58
N ARG A 153 16.34 -2.40 -7.55
CA ARG A 153 15.88 -2.63 -8.91
C ARG A 153 14.84 -3.75 -8.95
N TYR A 154 15.06 -4.81 -8.19
CA TYR A 154 14.17 -5.96 -8.10
C TYR A 154 12.81 -5.60 -7.47
N LEU A 155 12.80 -4.88 -6.33
CA LEU A 155 11.53 -4.36 -5.79
C LEU A 155 10.76 -3.55 -6.84
N ASN A 156 11.44 -2.61 -7.50
CA ASN A 156 10.79 -1.68 -8.41
C ASN A 156 10.21 -2.36 -9.65
N VAL A 157 10.91 -3.36 -10.21
CA VAL A 157 10.58 -3.95 -11.52
C VAL A 157 9.84 -5.27 -11.40
N ASP A 158 10.32 -6.14 -10.51
CA ASP A 158 9.76 -7.49 -10.36
C ASP A 158 8.69 -7.53 -9.25
N GLY A 159 8.83 -6.67 -8.23
CA GLY A 159 7.87 -6.56 -7.13
C GLY A 159 6.67 -5.67 -7.49
N MET A 160 6.88 -4.36 -7.61
CA MET A 160 5.80 -3.37 -7.68
C MET A 160 5.20 -3.18 -9.08
N LEU A 161 6.05 -3.05 -10.11
CA LEU A 161 5.62 -2.70 -11.47
C LEU A 161 4.51 -3.59 -12.05
N PRO A 162 4.47 -4.92 -11.82
CA PRO A 162 3.38 -5.76 -12.30
C PRO A 162 2.01 -5.33 -11.76
N PHE A 163 1.93 -4.97 -10.48
CA PHE A 163 0.70 -4.50 -9.83
C PHE A 163 0.30 -3.11 -10.30
N GLU A 164 1.27 -2.19 -10.44
CA GLU A 164 1.03 -0.86 -11.00
C GLU A 164 0.49 -0.92 -12.43
N ASN A 165 1.06 -1.79 -13.26
CA ASN A 165 0.59 -2.01 -14.64
C ASN A 165 -0.85 -2.54 -14.66
N MET A 166 -1.18 -3.50 -13.80
CA MET A 166 -2.52 -4.05 -13.67
C MET A 166 -3.55 -2.96 -13.38
N VAL A 167 -3.26 -2.09 -12.40
CA VAL A 167 -4.11 -0.96 -12.04
C VAL A 167 -4.24 0.03 -13.20
N ALA A 168 -3.11 0.42 -13.80
CA ALA A 168 -3.10 1.39 -14.90
C ALA A 168 -3.90 0.90 -16.12
N ASP A 169 -3.76 -0.38 -16.46
CA ASP A 169 -4.44 -0.96 -17.62
C ASP A 169 -5.95 -1.10 -17.34
N TYR A 170 -6.35 -1.54 -16.13
CA TYR A 170 -7.75 -1.59 -15.73
C TYR A 170 -8.44 -0.22 -15.84
N ILE A 171 -7.81 0.85 -15.30
CA ILE A 171 -8.38 2.21 -15.35
C ILE A 171 -8.51 2.70 -16.81
N LYS A 172 -7.49 2.45 -17.65
CA LYS A 172 -7.54 2.85 -19.08
C LYS A 172 -8.66 2.15 -19.85
N GLU A 173 -8.91 0.87 -19.54
CA GLU A 173 -9.91 0.05 -20.23
C GLU A 173 -11.35 0.35 -19.78
N THR A 174 -11.55 0.59 -18.48
CA THR A 174 -12.90 0.68 -17.88
C THR A 174 -13.34 2.10 -17.58
N ASN A 175 -12.41 3.04 -17.38
CA ASN A 175 -12.58 4.34 -16.74
C ASN A 175 -13.12 4.27 -15.30
N ASN A 176 -13.06 3.13 -14.65
CA ASN A 176 -13.39 2.95 -13.25
C ASN A 176 -12.24 3.42 -12.36
N HIS A 177 -12.54 3.58 -11.07
CA HIS A 177 -11.58 3.97 -10.05
C HIS A 177 -10.98 2.75 -9.34
N VAL A 178 -9.77 2.93 -8.83
CA VAL A 178 -9.10 1.93 -7.98
C VAL A 178 -8.60 2.60 -6.71
N LEU A 179 -9.10 2.16 -5.56
CA LEU A 179 -8.43 2.44 -4.28
C LEU A 179 -7.07 1.76 -4.27
N TYR A 180 -6.04 2.52 -3.96
CA TYR A 180 -4.66 2.06 -4.00
C TYR A 180 -3.87 2.62 -2.83
N ARG A 181 -3.31 1.76 -2.00
CA ARG A 181 -2.53 2.15 -0.83
C ARG A 181 -1.20 1.44 -0.83
N VAL A 182 -0.13 2.18 -0.59
CA VAL A 182 1.23 1.64 -0.45
C VAL A 182 1.86 2.16 0.83
N THR A 183 2.26 1.25 1.69
CA THR A 183 2.89 1.55 2.97
C THR A 183 4.28 0.91 3.01
N PRO A 184 5.35 1.71 3.05
CA PRO A 184 6.70 1.17 3.25
C PRO A 184 6.82 0.62 4.68
N VAL A 185 7.47 -0.54 4.80
CA VAL A 185 7.64 -1.24 6.09
C VAL A 185 9.09 -1.14 6.51
N PHE A 186 9.33 -0.50 7.65
CA PHE A 186 10.66 -0.34 8.24
C PHE A 186 10.77 -1.17 9.53
N SER A 187 11.92 -1.76 9.77
CA SER A 187 12.23 -2.42 11.03
C SER A 187 13.00 -1.47 11.94
N GLY A 188 12.42 -1.09 13.08
CA GLY A 188 13.04 -0.14 14.02
C GLY A 188 13.49 1.15 13.34
N ASP A 189 14.73 1.56 13.56
CA ASP A 189 15.32 2.80 13.05
C ASP A 189 15.99 2.65 11.67
N ASN A 190 15.75 1.56 10.96
CA ASN A 190 16.31 1.34 9.63
C ASN A 190 15.91 2.46 8.67
N LEU A 191 16.88 2.94 7.86
CA LEU A 191 16.67 4.00 6.89
C LEU A 191 16.17 3.51 5.53
N VAL A 192 16.28 2.19 5.28
CA VAL A 192 15.76 1.53 4.08
C VAL A 192 14.61 0.60 4.51
N ALA A 193 13.49 0.68 3.81
CA ALA A 193 12.35 -0.21 4.05
C ALA A 193 12.72 -1.66 3.74
N SER A 194 12.27 -2.62 4.56
CA SER A 194 12.41 -4.06 4.28
C SER A 194 11.55 -4.50 3.09
N GLY A 195 10.49 -3.75 2.81
CA GLY A 195 9.59 -3.94 1.68
C GLY A 195 8.47 -2.91 1.68
N VAL A 196 7.50 -3.10 0.81
CA VAL A 196 6.30 -2.29 0.74
C VAL A 196 5.04 -3.16 0.79
N HIS A 197 4.07 -2.75 1.58
CA HIS A 197 2.73 -3.33 1.60
C HIS A 197 1.88 -2.60 0.57
N MET A 198 1.36 -3.32 -0.42
CA MET A 198 0.54 -2.78 -1.50
C MET A 198 -0.85 -3.38 -1.44
N GLU A 199 -1.86 -2.52 -1.45
CA GLU A 199 -3.26 -2.90 -1.43
C GLU A 199 -4.02 -2.18 -2.54
N ALA A 200 -4.91 -2.87 -3.22
CA ALA A 200 -5.79 -2.24 -4.20
C ALA A 200 -7.13 -2.96 -4.34
N GLU A 201 -8.16 -2.17 -4.61
CA GLU A 201 -9.51 -2.66 -4.90
C GLU A 201 -10.20 -1.72 -5.89
N SER A 202 -10.79 -2.29 -6.95
CA SER A 202 -11.58 -1.52 -7.91
C SER A 202 -12.94 -1.16 -7.32
N VAL A 203 -13.33 0.11 -7.49
CA VAL A 203 -14.46 0.71 -6.75
C VAL A 203 -15.80 0.31 -7.34
N GLU A 204 -16.04 0.58 -8.63
CA GLU A 204 -17.35 0.46 -9.25
C GLU A 204 -17.83 -0.98 -9.41
N ASP A 205 -16.92 -1.94 -9.44
CA ASP A 205 -17.22 -3.36 -9.57
C ASP A 205 -16.92 -4.17 -8.29
N ASN A 206 -16.65 -3.47 -7.17
CA ASN A 206 -16.42 -4.07 -5.85
C ASN A 206 -15.32 -5.14 -5.87
N GLY A 207 -14.18 -4.80 -6.48
CA GLY A 207 -13.00 -5.66 -6.51
C GLY A 207 -13.02 -6.76 -7.58
N ASP A 208 -14.01 -6.82 -8.46
CA ASP A 208 -14.05 -7.84 -9.51
C ASP A 208 -12.93 -7.67 -10.54
N GLY A 209 -12.53 -6.44 -10.83
CA GLY A 209 -11.47 -6.13 -11.78
C GLY A 209 -10.08 -6.09 -11.16
N ILE A 210 -9.95 -5.43 -10.02
CA ILE A 210 -8.70 -5.30 -9.26
C ILE A 210 -8.96 -5.64 -7.81
N LEU A 211 -8.24 -6.63 -7.30
CA LEU A 211 -8.23 -6.97 -5.87
C LEU A 211 -6.88 -7.59 -5.53
N PHE A 212 -6.07 -6.91 -4.72
CA PHE A 212 -4.84 -7.49 -4.19
C PHE A 212 -4.42 -6.87 -2.85
N ASN A 213 -3.74 -7.69 -2.07
CA ASN A 213 -3.09 -7.33 -0.82
C ASN A 213 -1.78 -8.12 -0.75
N VAL A 214 -0.65 -7.44 -0.99
CA VAL A 214 0.65 -8.08 -1.13
C VAL A 214 1.75 -7.30 -0.40
N TYR A 215 2.76 -8.02 0.06
CA TYR A 215 4.00 -7.44 0.55
C TYR A 215 5.12 -7.72 -0.48
N CYS A 216 5.68 -6.67 -1.05
CA CYS A 216 6.80 -6.74 -1.99
C CYS A 216 8.13 -6.52 -1.25
N PHE A 217 9.06 -7.46 -1.39
CA PHE A 217 10.35 -7.40 -0.70
C PHE A 217 11.31 -6.37 -1.31
N ASN A 218 11.90 -5.52 -0.48
CA ASN A 218 12.99 -4.64 -0.91
C ASN A 218 14.32 -5.38 -0.85
N ALA A 219 14.43 -6.46 -1.59
CA ALA A 219 15.59 -7.31 -1.71
C ALA A 219 16.19 -7.23 -3.12
N GLN A 220 17.37 -7.79 -3.30
CA GLN A 220 17.98 -7.98 -4.62
C GLN A 220 18.70 -9.32 -4.63
N PRO A 221 18.35 -10.27 -5.53
CA PRO A 221 19.08 -11.52 -5.66
C PRO A 221 20.59 -11.31 -5.80
N GLY A 222 21.38 -12.04 -5.02
CA GLY A 222 22.84 -11.96 -5.02
C GLY A 222 23.45 -10.75 -4.32
N ILE A 223 22.65 -9.94 -3.60
CA ILE A 223 23.12 -8.74 -2.89
C ILE A 223 22.57 -8.72 -1.47
N ALA A 224 23.47 -8.63 -0.49
CA ALA A 224 23.13 -8.33 0.89
C ALA A 224 22.98 -6.82 1.08
N ILE A 225 21.94 -6.41 1.80
CA ILE A 225 21.61 -5.02 2.09
C ILE A 225 21.65 -4.81 3.61
N ASP A 226 22.37 -3.80 4.05
CA ASP A 226 22.22 -3.24 5.39
C ASP A 226 21.07 -2.22 5.39
N TYR A 227 19.92 -2.62 5.87
CA TYR A 227 18.74 -1.76 5.89
C TYR A 227 18.87 -0.58 6.86
N ALA A 228 19.79 -0.63 7.81
CA ALA A 228 20.03 0.50 8.71
C ALA A 228 20.65 1.69 7.96
N THR A 229 21.51 1.44 6.98
CA THR A 229 22.30 2.48 6.30
C THR A 229 22.08 2.57 4.80
N GLY A 230 21.63 1.49 4.17
CA GLY A 230 21.58 1.33 2.71
C GLY A 230 22.90 0.83 2.11
N ASP A 231 23.91 0.53 2.92
CA ASP A 231 25.14 -0.12 2.44
C ASP A 231 24.84 -1.52 1.93
N SER A 232 25.65 -2.01 0.99
CA SER A 232 25.40 -3.29 0.34
C SER A 232 26.69 -3.95 -0.12
N HIS A 233 26.66 -5.27 -0.26
CA HIS A 233 27.73 -6.05 -0.85
C HIS A 233 27.18 -7.27 -1.58
N GLN A 234 27.98 -7.82 -2.50
CA GLN A 234 27.61 -9.06 -3.19
C GLN A 234 27.60 -10.23 -2.20
N ASP A 235 26.51 -10.99 -2.22
CA ASP A 235 26.35 -12.21 -1.44
C ASP A 235 25.51 -13.22 -2.23
N ASP A 236 26.21 -14.18 -2.83
CA ASP A 236 25.60 -15.20 -3.69
C ASP A 236 24.72 -16.21 -2.90
N SER A 237 24.72 -16.14 -1.55
CA SER A 237 23.80 -16.92 -0.72
C SER A 237 22.37 -16.35 -0.71
N ILE A 238 22.20 -15.09 -1.09
CA ILE A 238 20.90 -14.43 -1.29
C ILE A 238 20.38 -14.75 -2.69
N VAL A 239 20.19 -16.02 -2.96
CA VAL A 239 19.63 -16.49 -4.23
C VAL A 239 18.17 -16.82 -4.05
N ALA A 240 17.43 -16.61 -5.14
CA ALA A 240 16.13 -17.21 -5.36
C ALA A 240 16.23 -18.73 -5.26
N ASP A 241 16.10 -19.29 -4.07
CA ASP A 241 15.94 -20.73 -3.90
C ASP A 241 14.47 -21.09 -4.10
N ALA A 242 14.03 -21.09 -5.37
CA ALA A 242 12.72 -21.56 -5.77
C ALA A 242 12.45 -23.03 -5.35
N SER A 243 13.46 -23.74 -4.82
CA SER A 243 13.34 -25.11 -4.37
C SER A 243 12.95 -25.27 -2.89
N LYS A 244 12.96 -24.18 -2.09
CA LYS A 244 12.64 -24.21 -0.64
C LYS A 244 11.29 -23.62 -0.24
N SER A 245 10.47 -23.20 -1.17
CA SER A 245 9.12 -22.66 -0.92
C SER A 245 8.07 -23.73 -0.54
N THR A 246 8.42 -24.71 0.31
CA THR A 246 7.47 -25.77 0.69
C THR A 246 7.24 -25.97 2.18
N THR A 247 7.36 -24.98 3.04
CA THR A 247 7.01 -25.21 4.46
C THR A 247 6.47 -24.02 5.24
N ALA A 248 5.79 -23.06 4.62
CA ALA A 248 5.01 -22.11 5.43
C ALA A 248 3.87 -21.49 4.64
N ALA A 249 2.92 -22.28 4.23
CA ALA A 249 1.51 -21.93 3.96
C ALA A 249 0.86 -22.99 3.09
N GLU A 250 0.59 -24.18 3.62
CA GLU A 250 -0.58 -24.95 3.20
C GLU A 250 -1.82 -24.25 3.80
N ALA A 251 -2.07 -23.02 3.42
CA ALA A 251 -3.28 -22.29 3.71
C ALA A 251 -3.73 -21.59 2.43
N ASN A 252 -4.59 -22.30 1.69
CA ASN A 252 -5.44 -21.73 0.67
C ASN A 252 -4.74 -20.90 -0.41
N VAL A 253 -3.93 -21.57 -1.24
CA VAL A 253 -3.43 -20.97 -2.49
C VAL A 253 -4.65 -20.75 -3.39
N GLN A 254 -5.17 -19.53 -3.40
CA GLN A 254 -6.17 -19.13 -4.37
C GLN A 254 -5.47 -19.04 -5.72
N THR A 255 -5.71 -20.01 -6.56
CA THR A 255 -5.12 -20.10 -7.90
C THR A 255 -5.75 -19.03 -8.78
N TYR A 256 -4.90 -18.15 -9.32
CA TYR A 256 -5.31 -17.17 -10.31
C TYR A 256 -4.91 -17.65 -11.70
N VAL A 257 -5.82 -17.51 -12.66
CA VAL A 257 -5.55 -17.80 -14.07
C VAL A 257 -5.08 -16.53 -14.74
N LEU A 258 -3.82 -16.50 -15.22
CA LEU A 258 -3.29 -15.39 -16.02
C LEU A 258 -3.77 -15.51 -17.46
N ASN A 259 -4.57 -14.57 -17.95
CA ASN A 259 -4.83 -14.43 -19.37
C ASN A 259 -3.59 -13.82 -20.06
N THR A 260 -2.81 -14.64 -20.73
CA THR A 260 -1.57 -14.22 -21.41
C THR A 260 -1.79 -13.24 -22.55
N ASN A 261 -2.98 -13.21 -23.15
CA ASN A 261 -3.33 -12.29 -24.22
C ASN A 261 -3.70 -10.90 -23.70
N THR A 262 -4.48 -10.85 -22.60
CA THR A 262 -4.89 -9.60 -21.96
C THR A 262 -4.02 -9.23 -20.77
N LYS A 263 -3.11 -10.12 -20.33
CA LYS A 263 -2.28 -10.01 -19.12
C LYS A 263 -3.08 -9.79 -17.84
N LYS A 264 -4.32 -10.29 -17.80
CA LYS A 264 -5.21 -10.18 -16.63
C LYS A 264 -5.13 -11.42 -15.77
N PHE A 265 -5.14 -11.21 -14.46
CA PHE A 265 -5.31 -12.27 -13.46
C PHE A 265 -6.80 -12.40 -13.15
N HIS A 266 -7.32 -13.60 -13.25
CA HIS A 266 -8.71 -13.91 -12.91
C HIS A 266 -8.73 -14.98 -11.82
N LYS A 267 -9.65 -14.87 -10.85
CA LYS A 267 -9.94 -15.98 -9.94
C LYS A 267 -10.47 -17.16 -10.77
N GLU A 268 -10.09 -18.39 -10.46
CA GLU A 268 -10.62 -19.58 -11.16
C GLU A 268 -12.15 -19.64 -11.18
N SER A 269 -12.80 -19.05 -10.17
CA SER A 269 -14.25 -18.95 -10.08
C SER A 269 -14.86 -17.91 -11.04
N CYS A 270 -14.05 -17.01 -11.61
CA CYS A 270 -14.51 -15.95 -12.51
C CYS A 270 -15.00 -16.53 -13.84
N ASN A 271 -16.16 -16.04 -14.33
CA ASN A 271 -16.68 -16.49 -15.63
C ASN A 271 -15.73 -16.26 -16.79
N SER A 272 -14.91 -15.20 -16.73
CA SER A 272 -13.87 -14.93 -17.73
C SER A 272 -12.72 -15.95 -17.68
N ALA A 273 -12.35 -16.49 -16.50
CA ALA A 273 -11.36 -17.55 -16.39
C ALA A 273 -11.90 -18.87 -16.99
N LYS A 274 -13.16 -19.20 -16.72
CA LYS A 274 -13.82 -20.43 -17.24
C LYS A 274 -13.96 -20.46 -18.76
N SER A 275 -13.98 -19.28 -19.41
CA SER A 275 -14.03 -19.19 -20.87
C SER A 275 -12.66 -19.32 -21.55
N MET A 276 -11.55 -19.33 -20.80
CA MET A 276 -10.20 -19.44 -21.33
C MET A 276 -9.71 -20.90 -21.50
N ASP A 277 -10.29 -21.84 -20.76
CA ASP A 277 -9.96 -23.28 -20.87
C ASP A 277 -10.54 -23.97 -22.13
N ALA A 278 -11.26 -23.23 -22.97
CA ALA A 278 -11.98 -23.77 -24.14
C ALA A 278 -11.34 -23.39 -25.48
N SER A 279 -10.10 -22.90 -25.51
CA SER A 279 -9.43 -22.50 -26.78
C SER A 279 -8.03 -23.11 -26.91
#